data_e18a80b0021715153aa8525e04065be4
#
_entry.id   e18a80b0021715153aa8525e04065be4
#
_cell.length_a   1.000
_cell.length_b   1.000
_cell.length_c   1.000
_cell.angle_alpha   90.00
_cell.angle_beta   90.00
_cell.angle_gamma   90.00
#
_symmetry.space_group_name_H-M   'P 1'
#
loop_
_entity.id
_entity.type
_entity.pdbx_description
1 polymer ?
#
loop_
_entity_poly.entity_id
_entity_poly.type
_entity_poly.pdbx_seq_one_letter_code
_entity_poly.pdbx_strand_id
1 'polypeptide(L)'
;MGVAASGKWNDIGSIVVTRVKICGITRAEDALEVAHSGADAIGLVFYAKSPRHVTVVKARDLAEALPPFVTMVGLFVNADAGFVREVLANVPLDILQFHGDESPEYCEQFNRPYLKAIRVKVGVDLLQCASDFCRAKALLLDAHVDGIPGGTGTVFDWTLIPQKLPLPVILSGGLDAENVAAAIKQVRPYAVDVSSGVEASKEINTLKGIKDAAKIAAFINEVKRIDVQLSR
;
A
#
# COMPACT_ATOMS: atom_id res chain seq x y z
N MET A 1 11.80 22.18 -21.24
CA MET A 1 12.18 22.79 -19.96
C MET A 1 11.30 22.17 -18.90
N GLY A 2 11.83 21.12 -18.23
CA GLY A 2 11.11 20.41 -17.17
C GLY A 2 11.35 21.13 -15.85
N VAL A 3 10.28 21.62 -15.23
CA VAL A 3 10.32 22.11 -13.86
C VAL A 3 10.43 20.90 -12.94
N ALA A 4 11.63 20.66 -12.42
CA ALA A 4 11.84 19.75 -11.32
C ALA A 4 11.05 20.30 -10.12
N ALA A 5 9.94 19.68 -9.78
CA ALA A 5 9.25 19.90 -8.51
C ALA A 5 10.12 19.31 -7.41
N SER A 6 11.13 20.07 -6.97
CA SER A 6 11.94 19.75 -5.80
C SER A 6 11.05 19.81 -4.57
N GLY A 7 10.85 18.65 -3.99
CA GLY A 7 10.24 18.32 -2.75
C GLY A 7 10.04 19.39 -1.69
N LYS A 8 8.81 19.60 -1.31
CA LYS A 8 8.41 20.14 -0.02
C LYS A 8 7.04 19.58 0.37
N TRP A 9 6.95 18.28 0.54
CA TRP A 9 5.76 17.71 1.15
C TRP A 9 5.78 17.83 2.70
N ASN A 10 6.96 18.18 3.30
CA ASN A 10 7.18 18.22 4.74
C ASN A 10 7.36 19.64 5.33
N ASP A 11 7.21 20.71 4.57
CA ASP A 11 7.56 22.08 5.02
C ASP A 11 6.37 23.03 5.24
N ILE A 12 5.16 22.51 5.23
CA ILE A 12 4.02 23.29 5.71
C ILE A 12 3.85 22.89 7.17
N GLY A 13 3.92 23.83 8.12
CA GLY A 13 3.70 23.65 9.55
C GLY A 13 2.27 23.17 9.86
N SER A 14 1.91 22.03 9.32
CA SER A 14 0.61 21.41 9.33
C SER A 14 0.73 20.05 10.01
N ILE A 15 -0.29 19.71 10.75
CA ILE A 15 -0.56 18.40 11.33
C ILE A 15 -0.13 17.33 10.30
N VAL A 16 0.90 16.56 10.63
CA VAL A 16 1.31 15.39 9.81
C VAL A 16 0.20 14.36 9.94
N VAL A 17 -0.55 14.15 8.87
CA VAL A 17 -1.58 13.11 8.81
C VAL A 17 -1.04 11.96 8.00
N THR A 18 -0.75 10.86 8.67
CA THR A 18 -0.35 9.60 8.02
C THR A 18 -1.55 8.98 7.33
N ARG A 19 -1.45 8.74 6.02
CA ARG A 19 -2.52 8.09 5.25
C ARG A 19 -2.54 6.59 5.52
N VAL A 20 -3.73 5.99 5.41
CA VAL A 20 -3.93 4.56 5.67
C VAL A 20 -4.48 3.86 4.43
N LYS A 21 -3.78 2.82 3.99
CA LYS A 21 -4.25 1.88 2.97
C LYS A 21 -4.49 0.51 3.60
N ILE A 22 -5.64 -0.10 3.30
CA ILE A 22 -5.95 -1.49 3.67
C ILE A 22 -5.91 -2.35 2.40
N CYS A 23 -4.96 -3.26 2.33
CA CYS A 23 -4.69 -4.06 1.12
C CYS A 23 -5.32 -5.46 1.18
N GLY A 24 -5.66 -5.99 0.00
CA GLY A 24 -6.19 -7.35 -0.14
C GLY A 24 -7.66 -7.47 0.26
N ILE A 25 -8.46 -6.52 -0.16
CA ILE A 25 -9.93 -6.56 0.00
C ILE A 25 -10.51 -7.56 -0.99
N THR A 26 -11.36 -8.46 -0.47
CA THR A 26 -11.98 -9.53 -1.26
C THR A 26 -13.50 -9.57 -1.14
N ARG A 27 -14.11 -8.79 -0.22
CA ARG A 27 -15.56 -8.77 0.03
C ARG A 27 -16.06 -7.33 0.10
N ALA A 28 -17.32 -7.11 -0.31
CA ALA A 28 -17.95 -5.79 -0.27
C ALA A 28 -18.12 -5.29 1.17
N GLU A 29 -18.45 -6.19 2.10
CA GLU A 29 -18.57 -5.86 3.51
C GLU A 29 -17.27 -5.30 4.09
N ASP A 30 -16.12 -5.92 3.73
CA ASP A 30 -14.80 -5.47 4.16
C ASP A 30 -14.46 -4.11 3.53
N ALA A 31 -14.80 -3.90 2.25
CA ALA A 31 -14.57 -2.62 1.57
C ALA A 31 -15.34 -1.47 2.23
N LEU A 32 -16.61 -1.69 2.57
CA LEU A 32 -17.46 -0.72 3.27
C LEU A 32 -16.95 -0.45 4.68
N GLU A 33 -16.58 -1.49 5.43
CA GLU A 33 -16.03 -1.33 6.78
C GLU A 33 -14.73 -0.51 6.79
N VAL A 34 -13.83 -0.77 5.84
CA VAL A 34 -12.59 -0.02 5.67
C VAL A 34 -12.88 1.45 5.37
N ALA A 35 -13.84 1.73 4.48
CA ALA A 35 -14.26 3.08 4.15
C ALA A 35 -14.87 3.81 5.36
N HIS A 36 -15.79 3.18 6.08
CA HIS A 36 -16.45 3.74 7.28
C HIS A 36 -15.46 3.98 8.42
N SER A 37 -14.45 3.14 8.58
CA SER A 37 -13.37 3.34 9.57
C SER A 37 -12.47 4.52 9.24
N GLY A 38 -12.53 5.03 8.01
CA GLY A 38 -11.81 6.23 7.55
C GLY A 38 -10.42 5.93 6.99
N ALA A 39 -10.23 4.81 6.32
CA ALA A 39 -9.06 4.57 5.48
C ALA A 39 -9.08 5.46 4.22
N ASP A 40 -7.92 5.85 3.74
CA ASP A 40 -7.75 6.68 2.54
C ASP A 40 -7.78 5.84 1.26
N ALA A 41 -7.41 4.56 1.35
CA ALA A 41 -7.31 3.69 0.18
C ALA A 41 -7.59 2.22 0.51
N ILE A 42 -8.06 1.50 -0.51
CA ILE A 42 -8.12 0.04 -0.52
C ILE A 42 -7.21 -0.54 -1.60
N GLY A 43 -6.73 -1.78 -1.38
CA GLY A 43 -5.95 -2.54 -2.36
C GLY A 43 -6.70 -3.77 -2.86
N LEU A 44 -6.81 -3.92 -4.18
CA LEU A 44 -7.34 -5.10 -4.87
C LEU A 44 -6.18 -5.86 -5.51
N VAL A 45 -6.07 -7.17 -5.25
CA VAL A 45 -4.91 -7.96 -5.67
C VAL A 45 -5.22 -8.75 -6.94
N PHE A 46 -4.59 -8.39 -8.06
CA PHE A 46 -4.69 -9.06 -9.35
C PHE A 46 -3.52 -10.04 -9.59
N TYR A 47 -3.20 -10.83 -8.58
CA TYR A 47 -2.16 -11.86 -8.64
C TYR A 47 -2.74 -13.21 -8.24
N ALA A 48 -2.91 -14.11 -9.22
CA ALA A 48 -3.65 -15.38 -9.05
C ALA A 48 -3.10 -16.32 -7.96
N LYS A 49 -1.79 -16.20 -7.63
CA LYS A 49 -1.17 -17.02 -6.57
C LYS A 49 -1.44 -16.45 -5.16
N SER A 50 -2.01 -15.25 -5.06
CA SER A 50 -2.35 -14.65 -3.77
C SER A 50 -3.65 -15.24 -3.21
N PRO A 51 -3.73 -15.56 -1.91
CA PRO A 51 -5.00 -15.93 -1.29
C PRO A 51 -6.00 -14.75 -1.24
N ARG A 52 -5.53 -13.53 -1.55
CA ARG A 52 -6.32 -12.29 -1.62
C ARG A 52 -6.67 -11.89 -3.04
N HIS A 53 -6.47 -12.81 -4.00
CA HIS A 53 -6.76 -12.56 -5.41
C HIS A 53 -8.24 -12.24 -5.64
N VAL A 54 -8.50 -11.24 -6.47
CA VAL A 54 -9.84 -10.93 -7.00
C VAL A 54 -9.84 -11.01 -8.53
N THR A 55 -10.94 -11.52 -9.09
CA THR A 55 -11.18 -11.48 -10.53
C THR A 55 -11.57 -10.06 -10.96
N VAL A 56 -11.49 -9.76 -12.26
CA VAL A 56 -11.94 -8.48 -12.83
C VAL A 56 -13.41 -8.20 -12.50
N VAL A 57 -14.28 -9.22 -12.62
CA VAL A 57 -15.71 -9.12 -12.29
C VAL A 57 -15.89 -8.74 -10.82
N LYS A 58 -15.25 -9.48 -9.92
CA LYS A 58 -15.34 -9.20 -8.48
C LYS A 58 -14.79 -7.82 -8.11
N ALA A 59 -13.71 -7.40 -8.74
CA ALA A 59 -13.13 -6.07 -8.52
C ALA A 59 -14.08 -4.94 -8.96
N ARG A 60 -14.82 -5.13 -10.05
CA ARG A 60 -15.85 -4.20 -10.49
C ARG A 60 -17.00 -4.11 -9.47
N ASP A 61 -17.50 -5.26 -8.98
CA ASP A 61 -18.57 -5.28 -7.99
C ASP A 61 -18.12 -4.59 -6.67
N LEU A 62 -16.85 -4.76 -6.28
CA LEU A 62 -16.26 -4.06 -5.13
C LEU A 62 -16.18 -2.54 -5.37
N ALA A 63 -15.83 -2.13 -6.60
CA ALA A 63 -15.77 -0.73 -6.98
C ALA A 63 -17.13 -0.04 -6.89
N GLU A 64 -18.19 -0.72 -7.35
CA GLU A 64 -19.56 -0.21 -7.31
C GLU A 64 -20.09 -0.05 -5.87
N ALA A 65 -19.60 -0.88 -4.94
CA ALA A 65 -20.02 -0.82 -3.54
C ALA A 65 -19.35 0.31 -2.73
N LEU A 66 -18.21 0.85 -3.22
CA LEU A 66 -17.44 1.83 -2.46
C LEU A 66 -18.10 3.21 -2.47
N PRO A 67 -18.08 3.93 -1.32
CA PRO A 67 -18.43 5.34 -1.29
C PRO A 67 -17.36 6.19 -1.99
N PRO A 68 -17.70 7.44 -2.39
CA PRO A 68 -16.70 8.37 -2.94
C PRO A 68 -15.59 8.68 -1.94
N PHE A 69 -14.45 9.17 -2.44
CA PHE A 69 -13.26 9.57 -1.68
C PHE A 69 -12.45 8.44 -1.04
N VAL A 70 -12.62 7.20 -1.50
CA VAL A 70 -11.72 6.09 -1.18
C VAL A 70 -10.90 5.75 -2.42
N THR A 71 -9.59 5.89 -2.34
CA THR A 71 -8.69 5.58 -3.46
C THR A 71 -8.61 4.08 -3.70
N MET A 72 -8.82 3.67 -4.95
CA MET A 72 -8.77 2.26 -5.35
C MET A 72 -7.44 1.92 -5.99
N VAL A 73 -6.66 1.05 -5.36
CA VAL A 73 -5.32 0.64 -5.80
C VAL A 73 -5.36 -0.79 -6.32
N GLY A 74 -4.99 -0.98 -7.59
CA GLY A 74 -4.83 -2.31 -8.19
C GLY A 74 -3.40 -2.81 -8.05
N LEU A 75 -3.20 -3.94 -7.36
CA LEU A 75 -1.89 -4.55 -7.14
C LEU A 75 -1.63 -5.66 -8.17
N PHE A 76 -0.47 -5.56 -8.83
CA PHE A 76 0.02 -6.48 -9.84
C PHE A 76 1.41 -7.00 -9.46
N VAL A 77 1.72 -8.24 -9.85
CA VAL A 77 3.04 -8.87 -9.65
C VAL A 77 3.45 -9.50 -10.98
N ASN A 78 4.38 -8.88 -11.70
CA ASN A 78 4.91 -9.34 -12.98
C ASN A 78 3.78 -9.73 -13.97
N ALA A 79 2.70 -8.97 -13.98
CA ALA A 79 1.55 -9.24 -14.82
C ALA A 79 1.85 -8.94 -16.30
N ASP A 80 1.17 -9.64 -17.21
CA ASP A 80 1.21 -9.25 -18.63
C ASP A 80 0.54 -7.89 -18.85
N ALA A 81 1.10 -7.07 -19.74
CA ALA A 81 0.61 -5.73 -19.99
C ALA A 81 -0.82 -5.72 -20.59
N GLY A 82 -1.18 -6.75 -21.35
CA GLY A 82 -2.55 -6.93 -21.86
C GLY A 82 -3.54 -7.12 -20.72
N PHE A 83 -3.19 -7.95 -19.74
CA PHE A 83 -4.02 -8.15 -18.56
C PHE A 83 -4.19 -6.87 -17.72
N VAL A 84 -3.12 -6.09 -17.50
CA VAL A 84 -3.24 -4.79 -16.80
C VAL A 84 -4.20 -3.86 -17.54
N ARG A 85 -4.12 -3.79 -18.90
CA ARG A 85 -5.04 -2.98 -19.72
C ARG A 85 -6.47 -3.49 -19.66
N GLU A 86 -6.68 -4.81 -19.65
CA GLU A 86 -8.01 -5.42 -19.46
C GLU A 86 -8.62 -5.00 -18.11
N VAL A 87 -7.86 -5.08 -17.03
CA VAL A 87 -8.31 -4.63 -15.70
C VAL A 87 -8.66 -3.15 -15.73
N LEU A 88 -7.81 -2.29 -16.30
CA LEU A 88 -8.04 -0.84 -16.40
C LEU A 88 -9.27 -0.48 -17.25
N ALA A 89 -9.60 -1.29 -18.24
CA ALA A 89 -10.80 -1.08 -19.08
C ALA A 89 -12.11 -1.43 -18.34
N ASN A 90 -12.05 -2.28 -17.32
CA ASN A 90 -13.23 -2.83 -16.64
C ASN A 90 -13.39 -2.40 -15.19
N VAL A 91 -12.32 -1.95 -14.54
CA VAL A 91 -12.31 -1.56 -13.12
C VAL A 91 -11.79 -0.13 -12.99
N PRO A 92 -12.49 0.78 -12.32
CA PRO A 92 -12.11 2.19 -12.19
C PRO A 92 -10.98 2.37 -11.17
N LEU A 93 -9.79 1.79 -11.44
CA LEU A 93 -8.63 1.95 -10.59
C LEU A 93 -8.07 3.37 -10.67
N ASP A 94 -7.76 3.97 -9.53
CA ASP A 94 -7.12 5.27 -9.43
C ASP A 94 -5.60 5.16 -9.56
N ILE A 95 -5.01 4.15 -8.94
CA ILE A 95 -3.56 3.96 -8.84
C ILE A 95 -3.22 2.50 -9.12
N LEU A 96 -2.11 2.27 -9.84
CA LEU A 96 -1.51 0.95 -10.01
C LEU A 96 -0.43 0.73 -8.95
N GLN A 97 -0.34 -0.45 -8.38
CA GLN A 97 0.76 -0.86 -7.52
C GLN A 97 1.50 -2.04 -8.16
N PHE A 98 2.76 -1.83 -8.52
CA PHE A 98 3.62 -2.87 -9.06
C PHE A 98 4.49 -3.46 -7.96
N HIS A 99 4.25 -4.73 -7.64
CA HIS A 99 4.81 -5.43 -6.47
C HIS A 99 5.76 -6.58 -6.85
N GLY A 100 6.08 -6.70 -8.13
CA GLY A 100 7.06 -7.65 -8.69
C GLY A 100 8.37 -6.96 -9.04
N ASP A 101 9.01 -7.48 -10.10
CA ASP A 101 10.30 -7.02 -10.60
C ASP A 101 10.13 -6.16 -11.89
N GLU A 102 8.96 -5.50 -12.01
CA GLU A 102 8.61 -4.64 -13.16
C GLU A 102 9.61 -3.49 -13.29
N SER A 103 10.06 -3.23 -14.53
CA SER A 103 10.96 -2.10 -14.82
C SER A 103 10.22 -0.75 -14.79
N PRO A 104 10.94 0.39 -14.67
CA PRO A 104 10.32 1.72 -14.77
C PRO A 104 9.51 1.91 -16.04
N GLU A 105 10.04 1.50 -17.21
CA GLU A 105 9.38 1.62 -18.50
C GLU A 105 8.08 0.79 -18.54
N TYR A 106 8.11 -0.40 -17.94
CA TYR A 106 6.91 -1.21 -17.83
C TYR A 106 5.85 -0.50 -16.98
N CYS A 107 6.22 0.08 -15.85
CA CYS A 107 5.28 0.77 -14.95
C CYS A 107 4.64 2.00 -15.60
N GLU A 108 5.39 2.73 -16.43
CA GLU A 108 4.98 4.00 -17.03
C GLU A 108 4.04 3.85 -18.25
N GLN A 109 4.03 2.69 -18.93
CA GLN A 109 3.31 2.50 -20.20
C GLN A 109 1.78 2.58 -20.09
N PHE A 110 1.22 2.57 -18.87
CA PHE A 110 -0.23 2.50 -18.66
C PHE A 110 -0.91 3.87 -18.52
N ASN A 111 -0.15 4.97 -18.54
CA ASN A 111 -0.66 6.35 -18.38
C ASN A 111 -1.55 6.51 -17.12
N ARG A 112 -1.20 5.84 -16.04
CA ARG A 112 -1.86 5.91 -14.74
C ARG A 112 -0.83 6.22 -13.65
N PRO A 113 -1.22 6.94 -12.59
CA PRO A 113 -0.37 7.04 -11.40
C PRO A 113 -0.01 5.65 -10.87
N TYR A 114 1.23 5.46 -10.43
CA TYR A 114 1.63 4.17 -9.88
C TYR A 114 2.49 4.28 -8.64
N LEU A 115 2.46 3.23 -7.83
CA LEU A 115 3.33 2.95 -6.70
C LEU A 115 4.27 1.81 -7.09
N LYS A 116 5.55 1.92 -6.72
CA LYS A 116 6.48 0.79 -6.86
C LYS A 116 6.77 0.19 -5.49
N ALA A 117 6.47 -1.09 -5.34
CA ALA A 117 6.85 -1.83 -4.14
C ALA A 117 8.30 -2.28 -4.23
N ILE A 118 9.05 -2.04 -3.16
CA ILE A 118 10.44 -2.45 -2.98
C ILE A 118 10.52 -3.36 -1.76
N ARG A 119 11.07 -4.56 -1.94
CA ARG A 119 11.33 -5.50 -0.84
C ARG A 119 12.62 -5.10 -0.15
N VAL A 120 12.50 -4.58 1.08
CA VAL A 120 13.64 -4.05 1.84
C VAL A 120 14.40 -5.19 2.50
N LYS A 121 15.69 -5.26 2.20
CA LYS A 121 16.67 -6.14 2.83
C LYS A 121 18.04 -5.48 2.84
N VAL A 122 18.96 -6.00 3.63
CA VAL A 122 20.35 -5.56 3.63
C VAL A 122 20.93 -5.60 2.20
N GLY A 123 21.55 -4.51 1.77
CA GLY A 123 22.16 -4.37 0.44
C GLY A 123 21.24 -3.77 -0.64
N VAL A 124 19.97 -3.48 -0.34
CA VAL A 124 19.11 -2.73 -1.27
C VAL A 124 19.39 -1.24 -1.13
N ASP A 125 19.75 -0.58 -2.22
CA ASP A 125 19.92 0.87 -2.28
C ASP A 125 18.58 1.54 -2.60
N LEU A 126 17.93 2.05 -1.56
CA LEU A 126 16.62 2.73 -1.70
C LEU A 126 16.73 4.10 -2.39
N LEU A 127 17.90 4.76 -2.35
CA LEU A 127 18.10 6.02 -3.08
C LEU A 127 18.20 5.74 -4.58
N GLN A 128 18.90 4.67 -4.97
CA GLN A 128 18.94 4.24 -6.36
C GLN A 128 17.54 3.81 -6.84
N CYS A 129 16.80 3.02 -6.05
CA CYS A 129 15.42 2.67 -6.38
C CYS A 129 14.53 3.92 -6.60
N ALA A 130 14.66 4.93 -5.74
CA ALA A 130 13.88 6.16 -5.88
C ALA A 130 14.30 6.98 -7.12
N SER A 131 15.56 6.90 -7.53
CA SER A 131 16.07 7.50 -8.77
C SER A 131 15.52 6.78 -10.00
N ASP A 132 15.57 5.44 -10.01
CA ASP A 132 15.11 4.62 -11.13
C ASP A 132 13.61 4.78 -11.35
N PHE A 133 12.82 4.81 -10.27
CA PHE A 133 11.36 4.97 -10.31
C PHE A 133 10.91 6.41 -10.03
N CYS A 134 11.65 7.41 -10.50
CA CYS A 134 11.40 8.83 -10.21
C CYS A 134 10.01 9.34 -10.64
N ARG A 135 9.30 8.63 -11.50
CA ARG A 135 7.92 8.94 -11.93
C ARG A 135 6.85 8.24 -11.07
N ALA A 136 7.23 7.34 -10.17
CA ALA A 136 6.28 6.77 -9.21
C ALA A 136 5.72 7.86 -8.28
N LYS A 137 4.49 7.69 -7.83
CA LYS A 137 3.89 8.58 -6.84
C LYS A 137 4.45 8.37 -5.44
N ALA A 138 4.89 7.15 -5.14
CA ALA A 138 5.56 6.77 -3.91
C ALA A 138 6.31 5.43 -4.08
N LEU A 139 7.28 5.17 -3.20
CA LEU A 139 7.80 3.83 -2.97
C LEU A 139 7.03 3.18 -1.81
N LEU A 140 6.51 1.98 -2.05
CA LEU A 140 5.95 1.13 -1.00
C LEU A 140 7.06 0.19 -0.52
N LEU A 141 7.49 0.36 0.73
CA LEU A 141 8.56 -0.43 1.34
C LEU A 141 7.96 -1.60 2.11
N ASP A 142 8.23 -2.82 1.65
CA ASP A 142 7.66 -4.05 2.21
C ASP A 142 8.75 -4.96 2.76
N ALA A 143 8.41 -5.80 3.74
CA ALA A 143 9.32 -6.78 4.30
C ALA A 143 9.73 -7.81 3.23
N HIS A 144 11.03 -8.12 3.18
CA HIS A 144 11.50 -9.20 2.33
C HIS A 144 11.37 -10.55 3.05
N VAL A 145 10.65 -11.48 2.43
CA VAL A 145 10.65 -12.89 2.84
C VAL A 145 10.96 -13.71 1.60
N ASP A 146 12.00 -14.54 1.67
CA ASP A 146 12.44 -15.36 0.55
C ASP A 146 11.29 -16.23 0.01
N GLY A 147 11.08 -16.16 -1.31
CA GLY A 147 10.09 -16.98 -2.01
C GLY A 147 8.63 -16.53 -1.90
N ILE A 148 8.30 -15.50 -1.13
CA ILE A 148 6.92 -15.02 -0.95
C ILE A 148 6.83 -13.53 -1.32
N PRO A 149 6.09 -13.16 -2.37
CA PRO A 149 5.88 -11.76 -2.71
C PRO A 149 4.85 -11.11 -1.77
N GLY A 150 5.34 -10.56 -0.64
CA GLY A 150 4.56 -9.74 0.30
C GLY A 150 3.53 -10.48 1.18
N GLY A 151 2.98 -9.79 2.16
CA GLY A 151 1.86 -10.27 2.98
C GLY A 151 2.19 -11.35 4.01
N THR A 152 3.47 -11.50 4.40
CA THR A 152 3.95 -12.54 5.33
C THR A 152 3.69 -12.22 6.81
N GLY A 153 3.39 -10.96 7.14
CA GLY A 153 3.23 -10.50 8.51
C GLY A 153 4.56 -10.32 9.27
N THR A 154 5.69 -10.36 8.58
CA THR A 154 7.01 -10.15 9.17
C THR A 154 7.40 -8.68 9.07
N VAL A 155 7.92 -8.11 10.16
CA VAL A 155 8.48 -6.75 10.21
C VAL A 155 9.95 -6.82 9.81
N PHE A 156 10.41 -5.87 8.98
CA PHE A 156 11.83 -5.71 8.67
C PHE A 156 12.47 -4.62 9.53
N ASP A 157 13.80 -4.54 9.50
CA ASP A 157 14.54 -3.50 10.22
C ASP A 157 14.33 -2.12 9.55
N TRP A 158 13.52 -1.28 10.18
CA TRP A 158 13.21 0.06 9.69
C TRP A 158 14.41 1.01 9.69
N THR A 159 15.52 0.67 10.36
CA THR A 159 16.77 1.46 10.29
C THR A 159 17.42 1.43 8.91
N LEU A 160 17.05 0.47 8.06
CA LEU A 160 17.47 0.38 6.67
C LEU A 160 16.86 1.48 5.78
N ILE A 161 15.83 2.18 6.27
CA ILE A 161 15.18 3.25 5.50
C ILE A 161 15.94 4.56 5.72
N PRO A 162 16.47 5.20 4.66
CA PRO A 162 17.10 6.51 4.76
C PRO A 162 16.11 7.56 5.27
N GLN A 163 16.56 8.47 6.13
CA GLN A 163 15.73 9.55 6.69
C GLN A 163 15.12 10.48 5.61
N LYS A 164 15.76 10.58 4.45
CA LYS A 164 15.28 11.37 3.32
C LYS A 164 15.34 10.54 2.06
N LEU A 165 14.18 10.32 1.46
CA LEU A 165 14.04 9.77 0.13
C LEU A 165 13.38 10.83 -0.78
N PRO A 166 13.74 10.89 -2.07
CA PRO A 166 13.18 11.87 -3.01
C PRO A 166 11.69 11.60 -3.34
N LEU A 167 11.20 10.40 -3.04
CA LEU A 167 9.79 10.02 -3.20
C LEU A 167 9.13 9.80 -1.83
N PRO A 168 7.82 10.04 -1.73
CA PRO A 168 7.05 9.66 -0.55
C PRO A 168 7.20 8.16 -0.25
N VAL A 169 7.21 7.82 1.04
CA VAL A 169 7.31 6.42 1.51
C VAL A 169 5.94 5.96 1.99
N ILE A 170 5.50 4.81 1.49
CA ILE A 170 4.40 4.02 2.06
C ILE A 170 5.03 2.84 2.79
N LEU A 171 4.87 2.78 4.10
CA LEU A 171 5.45 1.69 4.89
C LEU A 171 4.48 0.52 4.96
N SER A 172 4.96 -0.66 4.61
CA SER A 172 4.23 -1.93 4.61
C SER A 172 5.06 -3.03 5.27
N GLY A 173 4.53 -4.25 5.31
CA GLY A 173 5.22 -5.42 5.85
C GLY A 173 5.04 -5.61 7.35
N GLY A 174 4.19 -6.57 7.73
CA GLY A 174 3.98 -6.98 9.10
C GLY A 174 3.36 -5.96 10.05
N LEU A 175 2.79 -4.87 9.52
CA LEU A 175 2.12 -3.87 10.35
C LEU A 175 0.82 -4.41 10.95
N ASP A 176 0.54 -3.99 12.19
CA ASP A 176 -0.71 -4.19 12.92
C ASP A 176 -0.90 -3.07 13.94
N ALA A 177 -1.99 -3.11 14.72
CA ALA A 177 -2.30 -2.07 15.71
C ALA A 177 -1.27 -1.97 16.85
N GLU A 178 -0.49 -3.03 17.11
CA GLU A 178 0.48 -3.07 18.22
C GLU A 178 1.79 -2.38 17.83
N ASN A 179 2.17 -2.41 16.52
CA ASN A 179 3.48 -1.93 16.06
C ASN A 179 3.44 -0.66 15.22
N VAL A 180 2.27 -0.29 14.64
CA VAL A 180 2.16 0.83 13.70
C VAL A 180 2.58 2.18 14.30
N ALA A 181 2.32 2.41 15.59
CA ALA A 181 2.75 3.64 16.25
C ALA A 181 4.27 3.77 16.32
N ALA A 182 4.98 2.68 16.64
CA ALA A 182 6.44 2.65 16.63
C ALA A 182 7.00 2.87 15.22
N ALA A 183 6.40 2.22 14.22
CA ALA A 183 6.74 2.37 12.82
C ALA A 183 6.62 3.84 12.34
N ILE A 184 5.50 4.49 12.64
CA ILE A 184 5.27 5.90 12.28
C ILE A 184 6.25 6.83 12.99
N LYS A 185 6.52 6.61 14.28
CA LYS A 185 7.51 7.42 15.03
C LYS A 185 8.90 7.36 14.41
N GLN A 186 9.33 6.17 14.03
CA GLN A 186 10.69 5.94 13.53
C GLN A 186 10.85 6.37 12.07
N VAL A 187 9.92 5.99 11.20
CA VAL A 187 10.06 6.16 9.74
C VAL A 187 9.48 7.48 9.25
N ARG A 188 8.46 8.03 9.94
CA ARG A 188 7.70 9.22 9.48
C ARG A 188 7.21 9.06 8.04
N PRO A 189 6.53 7.94 7.70
CA PRO A 189 6.11 7.68 6.35
C PRO A 189 4.95 8.61 5.93
N TYR A 190 4.78 8.81 4.62
CA TYR A 190 3.61 9.48 4.06
C TYR A 190 2.32 8.68 4.31
N ALA A 191 2.42 7.35 4.23
CA ALA A 191 1.31 6.44 4.44
C ALA A 191 1.78 5.12 5.05
N VAL A 192 0.85 4.38 5.65
CA VAL A 192 1.01 2.99 6.06
C VAL A 192 0.08 2.08 5.27
N ASP A 193 0.55 0.89 4.93
CA ASP A 193 -0.22 -0.14 4.21
C ASP A 193 -0.28 -1.42 5.02
N VAL A 194 -1.47 -1.90 5.31
CA VAL A 194 -1.67 -3.12 6.09
C VAL A 194 -2.56 -4.11 5.35
N SER A 195 -2.24 -5.40 5.47
CA SER A 195 -3.06 -6.48 4.90
C SER A 195 -3.39 -7.54 5.94
N SER A 196 -2.45 -8.45 6.26
CA SER A 196 -2.68 -9.54 7.21
C SER A 196 -2.87 -9.09 8.66
N GLY A 197 -2.32 -7.92 9.04
CA GLY A 197 -2.46 -7.39 10.41
C GLY A 197 -3.88 -7.06 10.82
N VAL A 198 -4.77 -6.87 9.85
CA VAL A 198 -6.20 -6.61 10.08
C VAL A 198 -7.11 -7.74 9.57
N GLU A 199 -6.58 -8.95 9.35
CA GLU A 199 -7.38 -10.12 8.98
C GLU A 199 -7.92 -10.87 10.20
N ALA A 200 -9.06 -11.54 10.01
CA ALA A 200 -9.79 -12.26 11.06
C ALA A 200 -8.93 -13.34 11.72
N SER A 201 -8.11 -14.05 10.95
CA SER A 201 -7.10 -14.98 11.49
C SER A 201 -5.88 -15.02 10.60
N LYS A 202 -4.69 -14.98 11.23
CA LYS A 202 -3.41 -15.21 10.54
C LYS A 202 -3.12 -16.70 10.33
N GLU A 203 -3.72 -17.57 11.15
CA GLU A 203 -3.38 -19.01 11.27
C GLU A 203 -4.26 -19.90 10.42
N ILE A 204 -5.51 -19.50 10.16
CA ILE A 204 -6.47 -20.32 9.39
C ILE A 204 -6.45 -19.88 7.94
N ASN A 205 -5.90 -20.72 7.05
CA ASN A 205 -5.76 -20.42 5.62
C ASN A 205 -7.09 -20.06 4.92
N THR A 206 -8.21 -20.61 5.37
CA THR A 206 -9.56 -20.32 4.83
C THR A 206 -10.06 -18.92 5.14
N LEU A 207 -9.45 -18.21 6.09
CA LEU A 207 -9.80 -16.85 6.49
C LEU A 207 -8.83 -15.79 5.95
N LYS A 208 -7.81 -16.18 5.17
CA LYS A 208 -6.94 -15.22 4.50
C LYS A 208 -7.74 -14.39 3.51
N GLY A 209 -7.55 -13.06 3.57
CA GLY A 209 -8.31 -12.11 2.75
C GLY A 209 -9.65 -11.70 3.34
N ILE A 210 -10.07 -12.25 4.49
CA ILE A 210 -11.24 -11.79 5.25
C ILE A 210 -10.74 -10.80 6.31
N LYS A 211 -11.27 -9.57 6.27
CA LYS A 211 -10.87 -8.53 7.23
C LYS A 211 -11.71 -8.61 8.50
N ASP A 212 -11.15 -8.12 9.60
CA ASP A 212 -11.78 -8.02 10.91
C ASP A 212 -12.04 -6.53 11.21
N ALA A 213 -13.31 -6.17 11.38
CA ALA A 213 -13.75 -4.79 11.62
C ALA A 213 -13.08 -4.17 12.87
N ALA A 214 -12.96 -4.94 13.95
CA ALA A 214 -12.35 -4.46 15.18
C ALA A 214 -10.84 -4.18 15.00
N LYS A 215 -10.13 -5.04 14.25
CA LYS A 215 -8.71 -4.83 13.93
C LYS A 215 -8.49 -3.66 12.98
N ILE A 216 -9.37 -3.46 11.98
CA ILE A 216 -9.34 -2.29 11.10
C ILE A 216 -9.47 -1.02 11.93
N ALA A 217 -10.51 -0.94 12.77
CA ALA A 217 -10.76 0.21 13.62
C ALA A 217 -9.59 0.46 14.59
N ALA A 218 -9.07 -0.58 15.23
CA ALA A 218 -7.93 -0.46 16.14
C ALA A 218 -6.67 0.08 15.42
N PHE A 219 -6.37 -0.44 14.23
CA PHE A 219 -5.22 0.02 13.44
C PHE A 219 -5.35 1.50 13.05
N ILE A 220 -6.50 1.91 12.51
CA ILE A 220 -6.73 3.29 12.07
C ILE A 220 -6.73 4.25 13.27
N ASN A 221 -7.33 3.86 14.40
CA ASN A 221 -7.32 4.66 15.62
C ASN A 221 -5.91 4.85 16.17
N GLU A 222 -5.06 3.83 16.11
CA GLU A 222 -3.67 3.93 16.55
C GLU A 222 -2.85 4.86 15.66
N VAL A 223 -3.07 4.84 14.33
CA VAL A 223 -2.48 5.81 13.40
C VAL A 223 -2.90 7.23 13.76
N LYS A 224 -4.21 7.47 13.93
CA LYS A 224 -4.72 8.80 14.30
C LYS A 224 -4.17 9.28 15.66
N ARG A 225 -4.07 8.38 16.63
CA ARG A 225 -3.54 8.67 17.97
C ARG A 225 -2.10 9.13 17.92
N ILE A 226 -1.25 8.43 17.14
CA ILE A 226 0.15 8.79 17.03
C ILE A 226 0.35 10.11 16.27
N ASP A 227 -0.41 10.37 15.21
CA ASP A 227 -0.33 11.63 14.47
C ASP A 227 -0.63 12.84 15.35
N VAL A 228 -1.63 12.75 16.24
CA VAL A 228 -1.94 13.80 17.22
C VAL A 228 -0.78 14.02 18.19
N GLN A 229 -0.09 12.94 18.62
CA GLN A 229 1.07 13.07 19.50
C GLN A 229 2.29 13.71 18.82
N LEU A 230 2.46 13.47 17.52
CA LEU A 230 3.58 13.97 16.74
C LEU A 230 3.39 15.41 16.24
N SER A 231 2.16 15.94 16.34
CA SER A 231 1.79 17.31 15.96
C SER A 231 1.89 18.29 17.14
N ARG A 232 2.22 17.81 18.33
CA ARG A 232 2.44 18.60 19.56
C ARG A 232 3.91 18.90 19.77
#